data_1a755d03c7c99e168c5a3fa3dc490611
#
_entry.id   1a755d03c7c99e168c5a3fa3dc490611
#
_cell.length_a   1.000
_cell.length_b   1.000
_cell.length_c   1.000
_cell.angle_alpha   90.00
_cell.angle_beta   90.00
_cell.angle_gamma   90.00
#
_symmetry.space_group_name_H-M   'P 1'
#
loop_
_entity.id
_entity.type
_entity.pdbx_description
1 polymer ?
#
loop_
_entity_poly.entity_id
_entity_poly.type
_entity_poly.pdbx_seq_one_letter_code
_entity_poly.pdbx_strand_id
1 'polypeptide(L)'
;MLQVLYSGQTRELELSGTRRELLAFGQLLRGKAGSCDLSENRHPLSYERSLSEIAFREDPERDTASIVTEDRILRIQGGREALSLLADNIEDFASEADANDHCHVDSPTYDYIAPESDSLVIAFMR
;
A
#
# COMPACT_ATOMS: atom_id res chain seq x y z
N MET A 1 -4.62 13.58 -2.84
CA MET A 1 -4.60 12.20 -3.39
C MET A 1 -3.37 11.47 -2.89
N LEU A 2 -3.51 10.17 -2.68
CA LEU A 2 -2.38 9.32 -2.36
C LEU A 2 -1.38 9.28 -3.52
N GLN A 3 -0.13 8.99 -3.19
CA GLN A 3 0.94 8.80 -4.16
C GLN A 3 1.62 7.46 -3.88
N VAL A 4 1.95 6.73 -4.93
CA VAL A 4 2.76 5.52 -4.83
C VAL A 4 3.94 5.61 -5.78
N LEU A 5 5.14 5.51 -5.22
CA LEU A 5 6.39 5.47 -5.98
C LEU A 5 6.92 4.04 -5.97
N TYR A 6 7.58 3.63 -7.06
CA TYR A 6 8.04 2.26 -7.23
C TYR A 6 9.46 2.19 -7.79
N SER A 7 10.26 1.27 -7.22
CA SER A 7 11.56 0.92 -7.74
C SER A 7 11.59 -0.57 -8.07
N GLY A 8 11.77 -0.91 -9.33
CA GLY A 8 11.80 -2.29 -9.80
C GLY A 8 13.06 -3.02 -9.38
N GLN A 9 14.18 -2.32 -9.20
CA GLN A 9 15.44 -2.94 -8.78
C GLN A 9 15.37 -3.51 -7.38
N THR A 10 14.73 -2.78 -6.46
CA THR A 10 14.60 -3.19 -5.06
C THR A 10 13.25 -3.83 -4.77
N ARG A 11 12.31 -3.73 -5.69
CA ARG A 11 10.92 -4.13 -5.51
C ARG A 11 10.29 -3.44 -4.30
N GLU A 12 10.57 -2.16 -4.17
CA GLU A 12 10.07 -1.34 -3.06
C GLU A 12 9.03 -0.35 -3.55
N LEU A 13 7.96 -0.22 -2.78
CA LEU A 13 6.87 0.73 -3.00
C LEU A 13 6.83 1.71 -1.84
N GLU A 14 6.59 2.98 -2.13
CA GLU A 14 6.30 3.97 -1.09
C GLU A 14 4.91 4.55 -1.30
N LEU A 15 4.01 4.22 -0.38
CA LEU A 15 2.66 4.79 -0.32
C LEU A 15 2.69 6.00 0.60
N SER A 16 2.35 7.16 0.07
CA SER A 16 2.33 8.38 0.88
C SER A 16 1.07 9.19 0.65
N GLY A 17 0.69 9.94 1.68
CA GLY A 17 -0.47 10.81 1.64
C GLY A 17 -0.57 11.58 2.94
N THR A 18 -1.63 12.38 3.06
CA THR A 18 -1.97 13.02 4.32
C THR A 18 -2.52 11.98 5.29
N ARG A 19 -2.56 12.33 6.58
CA ARG A 19 -3.15 11.46 7.61
C ARG A 19 -4.57 11.06 7.24
N ARG A 20 -5.38 12.02 6.80
CA ARG A 20 -6.77 11.78 6.41
C ARG A 20 -6.87 10.85 5.21
N GLU A 21 -6.00 11.03 4.22
CA GLU A 21 -6.00 10.18 3.02
C GLU A 21 -5.62 8.73 3.36
N LEU A 22 -4.64 8.53 4.21
CA LEU A 22 -4.23 7.20 4.65
C LEU A 22 -5.32 6.52 5.46
N LEU A 23 -6.01 7.25 6.36
CA LEU A 23 -7.14 6.71 7.09
C LEU A 23 -8.28 6.31 6.16
N ALA A 24 -8.58 7.13 5.16
CA ALA A 24 -9.60 6.83 4.18
C ALA A 24 -9.25 5.58 3.36
N PHE A 25 -7.98 5.42 3.00
CA PHE A 25 -7.53 4.23 2.28
C PHE A 25 -7.68 2.96 3.12
N GLY A 26 -7.34 3.03 4.40
CA GLY A 26 -7.56 1.91 5.32
C GLY A 26 -9.03 1.50 5.36
N GLN A 27 -9.94 2.48 5.44
CA GLN A 27 -11.38 2.20 5.42
C GLN A 27 -11.82 1.58 4.09
N LEU A 28 -11.27 2.04 2.97
CA LEU A 28 -11.57 1.49 1.65
C LEU A 28 -11.21 0.00 1.56
N LEU A 29 -10.06 -0.38 2.12
CA LEU A 29 -9.59 -1.78 2.12
C LEU A 29 -10.49 -2.73 2.91
N ARG A 30 -11.39 -2.22 3.72
CA ARG A 30 -12.34 -3.06 4.47
C ARG A 30 -13.53 -3.49 3.62
N GLY A 31 -13.66 -2.95 2.41
CA GLY A 31 -14.64 -3.40 1.43
C GLY A 31 -14.18 -4.65 0.66
N LYS A 32 -15.03 -5.16 -0.20
CA LYS A 32 -14.74 -6.37 -0.99
C LYS A 32 -13.82 -6.11 -2.18
N ALA A 33 -13.93 -4.93 -2.76
CA ALA A 33 -13.13 -4.52 -3.91
C ALA A 33 -13.23 -3.00 -4.06
N GLY A 34 -12.24 -2.43 -4.72
CA GLY A 34 -12.25 -1.00 -5.00
C GLY A 34 -11.00 -0.56 -5.70
N SER A 35 -10.96 0.72 -6.01
CA SER A 35 -9.80 1.34 -6.61
C SER A 35 -9.74 2.80 -6.23
N CYS A 36 -8.56 3.38 -6.34
CA CYS A 36 -8.41 4.82 -6.22
C CYS A 36 -7.31 5.31 -7.16
N ASP A 37 -7.52 6.50 -7.70
CA ASP A 37 -6.54 7.16 -8.54
C ASP A 37 -5.44 7.75 -7.67
N LEU A 38 -4.23 7.79 -8.22
CA LEU A 38 -3.05 8.29 -7.52
C LEU A 38 -2.58 9.61 -8.13
N SER A 39 -2.01 10.45 -7.28
CA SER A 39 -1.27 11.62 -7.72
C SER A 39 0.06 11.15 -8.31
N GLU A 40 0.37 11.57 -9.53
CA GLU A 40 1.61 11.17 -10.19
C GLU A 40 2.69 12.23 -10.00
N ASN A 41 3.88 11.75 -9.62
CA ASN A 41 5.06 12.58 -9.46
C ASN A 41 5.93 12.44 -10.71
N ARG A 42 6.22 13.56 -11.38
CA ARG A 42 7.06 13.57 -12.59
C ARG A 42 8.53 13.32 -12.29
N HIS A 43 8.96 13.56 -11.05
CA HIS A 43 10.35 13.41 -10.63
C HIS A 43 10.42 12.61 -9.33
N PRO A 44 10.14 11.28 -9.39
CA PRO A 44 10.09 10.44 -8.20
C PRO A 44 11.49 10.09 -7.68
N LEU A 45 12.20 11.09 -7.18
CA LEU A 45 13.58 10.93 -6.69
C LEU A 45 13.74 9.72 -5.79
N SER A 46 14.81 8.96 -6.01
CA SER A 46 15.14 7.68 -5.36
C SER A 46 14.25 6.51 -5.79
N TYR A 47 13.21 6.77 -6.58
CA TYR A 47 12.35 5.75 -7.17
C TYR A 47 12.36 5.87 -8.69
N GLU A 48 12.01 4.78 -9.36
CA GLU A 48 12.05 4.74 -10.83
C GLU A 48 10.82 5.36 -11.48
N ARG A 49 9.64 5.21 -10.82
CA ARG A 49 8.39 5.69 -11.41
C ARG A 49 7.31 5.93 -10.37
N SER A 50 6.30 6.66 -10.80
CA SER A 50 5.10 6.94 -10.03
C SER A 50 3.96 6.12 -10.62
N LEU A 51 3.18 5.45 -9.77
CA LEU A 51 2.04 4.66 -10.21
C LEU A 51 0.80 5.53 -10.36
N SER A 52 -0.18 5.05 -11.13
CA SER A 52 -1.38 5.84 -11.45
C SER A 52 -2.63 5.41 -10.71
N GLU A 53 -2.65 4.18 -10.19
CA GLU A 53 -3.86 3.63 -9.58
C GLU A 53 -3.52 2.56 -8.56
N ILE A 54 -4.35 2.44 -7.52
CA ILE A 54 -4.39 1.28 -6.64
C ILE A 54 -5.70 0.57 -6.91
N ALA A 55 -5.63 -0.74 -7.14
CA ALA A 55 -6.81 -1.58 -7.27
C ALA A 55 -6.71 -2.73 -6.28
N PHE A 56 -7.79 -3.04 -5.57
CA PHE A 56 -7.78 -4.14 -4.62
C PHE A 56 -9.04 -5.00 -4.74
N ARG A 57 -8.90 -6.25 -4.31
CA ARG A 57 -10.00 -7.20 -4.32
C ARG A 57 -9.82 -8.24 -3.22
N GLU A 58 -10.92 -8.55 -2.52
CA GLU A 58 -10.95 -9.66 -1.60
C GLU A 58 -10.97 -10.97 -2.38
N ASP A 59 -10.12 -11.92 -1.97
CA ASP A 59 -10.07 -13.26 -2.53
C ASP A 59 -10.29 -14.26 -1.38
N PRO A 60 -11.50 -14.85 -1.27
CA PRO A 60 -11.83 -15.73 -0.15
C PRO A 60 -10.98 -17.01 -0.08
N GLU A 61 -10.29 -17.34 -1.16
CA GLU A 61 -9.45 -18.52 -1.21
C GLU A 61 -8.02 -18.28 -0.75
N ARG A 62 -7.67 -17.02 -0.45
CA ARG A 62 -6.31 -16.67 -0.01
C ARG A 62 -6.29 -16.35 1.48
N ASP A 63 -5.26 -16.87 2.17
CA ASP A 63 -5.02 -16.56 3.58
C ASP A 63 -4.18 -15.29 3.76
N THR A 64 -3.42 -14.93 2.73
CA THR A 64 -2.50 -13.79 2.78
C THR A 64 -2.94 -12.70 1.82
N ALA A 65 -2.31 -11.53 1.96
CA ALA A 65 -2.48 -10.43 1.02
C ALA A 65 -1.25 -10.33 0.12
N SER A 66 -1.46 -10.27 -1.19
CA SER A 66 -0.40 -9.95 -2.14
C SER A 66 -0.45 -8.49 -2.51
N ILE A 67 0.72 -7.88 -2.59
CA ILE A 67 0.92 -6.47 -2.95
C ILE A 67 1.89 -6.48 -4.12
N VAL A 68 1.38 -6.29 -5.34
CA VAL A 68 2.18 -6.49 -6.54
C VAL A 68 1.96 -5.32 -7.50
N THR A 69 3.05 -4.85 -8.08
CA THR A 69 2.99 -3.81 -9.11
C THR A 69 2.83 -4.47 -10.48
N GLU A 70 1.85 -4.01 -11.23
CA GLU A 70 1.58 -4.47 -12.59
C GLU A 70 1.34 -3.26 -13.47
N ASP A 71 2.26 -3.00 -14.39
CA ASP A 71 2.30 -1.77 -15.17
C ASP A 71 2.35 -0.55 -14.24
N ARG A 72 1.34 0.32 -14.27
CA ARG A 72 1.27 1.51 -13.41
C ARG A 72 0.22 1.35 -12.33
N ILE A 73 -0.17 0.12 -12.04
CA ILE A 73 -1.21 -0.19 -11.07
C ILE A 73 -0.60 -0.98 -9.91
N LEU A 74 -0.89 -0.55 -8.70
CA LEU A 74 -0.62 -1.34 -7.50
C LEU A 74 -1.82 -2.24 -7.25
N ARG A 75 -1.62 -3.54 -7.37
CA ARG A 75 -2.68 -4.52 -7.13
C ARG A 75 -2.54 -5.15 -5.76
N ILE A 76 -3.60 -5.09 -4.98
CA ILE A 76 -3.68 -5.71 -3.67
C ILE A 76 -4.81 -6.75 -3.72
N GLN A 77 -4.48 -7.99 -3.37
CA GLN A 77 -5.45 -9.08 -3.39
C GLN A 77 -5.22 -9.99 -2.20
N GLY A 78 -6.26 -10.32 -1.47
CA GLY A 78 -6.08 -11.15 -0.30
C GLY A 78 -7.37 -11.56 0.37
N GLY A 79 -7.27 -12.46 1.33
CA GLY A 79 -8.40 -12.87 2.16
C GLY A 79 -8.86 -11.73 3.06
N ARG A 80 -10.07 -11.85 3.58
CA ARG A 80 -10.68 -10.79 4.38
C ARG A 80 -9.84 -10.44 5.61
N GLU A 81 -9.32 -11.45 6.30
CA GLU A 81 -8.52 -11.21 7.48
C GLU A 81 -7.21 -10.48 7.15
N ALA A 82 -6.53 -10.92 6.08
CA ALA A 82 -5.28 -10.30 5.67
C ALA A 82 -5.48 -8.83 5.23
N LEU A 83 -6.54 -8.56 4.47
CA LEU A 83 -6.85 -7.18 4.08
C LEU A 83 -7.20 -6.32 5.29
N SER A 84 -7.90 -6.88 6.28
CA SER A 84 -8.20 -6.16 7.52
C SER A 84 -6.95 -5.85 8.32
N LEU A 85 -5.99 -6.77 8.38
CA LEU A 85 -4.72 -6.53 9.05
C LEU A 85 -3.90 -5.45 8.32
N LEU A 86 -3.91 -5.46 7.01
CA LEU A 86 -3.26 -4.39 6.23
C LEU A 86 -3.92 -3.04 6.51
N ALA A 87 -5.26 -3.00 6.53
CA ALA A 87 -5.99 -1.79 6.87
C ALA A 87 -5.65 -1.31 8.27
N ASP A 88 -5.58 -2.22 9.25
CA ASP A 88 -5.19 -1.89 10.62
C ASP A 88 -3.80 -1.24 10.68
N ASN A 89 -2.82 -1.82 9.97
CA ASN A 89 -1.46 -1.27 9.95
C ASN A 89 -1.42 0.14 9.36
N ILE A 90 -2.16 0.37 8.28
CA ILE A 90 -2.21 1.69 7.65
C ILE A 90 -2.90 2.69 8.57
N GLU A 91 -4.02 2.32 9.17
CA GLU A 91 -4.77 3.21 10.05
C GLU A 91 -4.01 3.51 11.34
N ASP A 92 -3.35 2.51 11.93
CA ASP A 92 -2.54 2.70 13.13
C ASP A 92 -1.38 3.66 12.85
N PHE A 93 -0.69 3.47 11.72
CA PHE A 93 0.36 4.40 11.31
C PHE A 93 -0.19 5.81 11.15
N ALA A 94 -1.31 5.94 10.43
CA ALA A 94 -1.90 7.25 10.16
C ALA A 94 -2.36 7.95 11.44
N SER A 95 -2.79 7.19 12.46
CA SER A 95 -3.31 7.76 13.71
C SER A 95 -2.21 8.11 14.71
N GLU A 96 -1.12 7.34 14.74
CA GLU A 96 -0.15 7.40 15.84
C GLU A 96 1.22 7.94 15.45
N ALA A 97 1.61 7.83 14.16
CA ALA A 97 2.95 8.19 13.73
C ALA A 97 3.16 9.70 13.62
N ASP A 98 4.40 10.13 13.82
CA ASP A 98 4.82 11.50 13.59
C ASP A 98 5.10 11.74 12.10
N ALA A 99 5.15 13.01 11.69
CA ALA A 99 5.26 13.40 10.28
C ALA A 99 6.48 12.82 9.56
N ASN A 100 7.55 12.52 10.28
CA ASN A 100 8.79 11.98 9.69
C ASN A 100 8.90 10.47 9.82
N ASP A 101 7.92 9.81 10.43
CA ASP A 101 7.94 8.36 10.57
C ASP A 101 7.57 7.67 9.27
N HIS A 102 7.94 6.41 9.18
CA HIS A 102 7.50 5.53 8.11
C HIS A 102 7.36 4.11 8.67
N CYS A 103 6.56 3.30 7.98
CA CYS A 103 6.27 1.94 8.39
C CYS A 103 6.53 1.00 7.23
N HIS A 104 7.24 -0.10 7.50
CA HIS A 104 7.50 -1.13 6.49
C HIS A 104 6.51 -2.28 6.66
N VAL A 105 5.85 -2.64 5.55
CA VAL A 105 4.92 -3.77 5.52
C VAL A 105 5.40 -4.72 4.44
N ASP A 106 5.97 -5.84 4.84
CA ASP A 106 6.56 -6.79 3.91
C ASP A 106 6.57 -8.22 4.48
N SER A 107 6.89 -9.17 3.61
CA SER A 107 7.19 -10.55 3.98
C SER A 107 8.72 -10.69 4.09
N PRO A 108 9.27 -11.41 5.08
CA PRO A 108 8.55 -12.25 6.06
C PRO A 108 8.21 -11.55 7.38
N THR A 109 8.37 -10.22 7.48
CA THR A 109 8.12 -9.48 8.71
C THR A 109 6.69 -9.66 9.21
N TYR A 110 5.73 -9.67 8.28
CA TYR A 110 4.31 -9.89 8.60
C TYR A 110 3.82 -11.18 7.94
N ASP A 111 3.28 -12.09 8.74
CA ASP A 111 2.79 -13.39 8.27
C ASP A 111 1.62 -13.28 7.28
N TYR A 112 0.84 -12.20 7.36
CA TYR A 112 -0.31 -12.02 6.48
C TYR A 112 0.07 -11.50 5.08
N ILE A 113 1.33 -11.12 4.86
CA ILE A 113 1.80 -10.66 3.55
C ILE A 113 2.37 -11.83 2.77
N ALA A 114 1.87 -12.01 1.54
CA ALA A 114 2.32 -13.10 0.68
C ALA A 114 3.78 -12.93 0.26
N PRO A 115 4.56 -14.02 0.16
CA PRO A 115 6.00 -13.93 -0.15
C PRO A 115 6.32 -13.30 -1.50
N GLU A 116 5.42 -13.35 -2.47
CA GLU A 116 5.63 -12.75 -3.79
C GLU A 116 5.46 -11.23 -3.80
N SER A 117 5.03 -10.65 -2.68
CA SER A 117 4.71 -9.22 -2.61
C SER A 117 5.94 -8.32 -2.72
N ASP A 118 5.76 -7.14 -3.29
CA ASP A 118 6.73 -6.05 -3.20
C ASP A 118 6.74 -5.51 -1.76
N SER A 119 7.85 -4.93 -1.34
CA SER A 119 7.96 -4.32 -0.02
C SER A 119 7.24 -2.97 -0.01
N LEU A 120 6.32 -2.79 0.91
CA LEU A 120 5.54 -1.56 1.02
C LEU A 120 6.06 -0.71 2.18
N VAL A 121 6.39 0.54 1.88
CA VAL A 121 6.70 1.56 2.87
C VAL A 121 5.54 2.55 2.90
N ILE A 122 5.05 2.85 4.11
CA ILE A 122 3.98 3.82 4.31
C ILE A 122 4.58 5.06 4.97
N ALA A 123 4.28 6.23 4.40
CA ALA A 123 4.83 7.49 4.88
C ALA A 123 3.80 8.61 4.73
N PHE A 124 4.01 9.69 5.48
CA PHE A 124 3.23 10.90 5.25
C PHE A 124 3.81 11.70 4.10
N MET A 125 2.96 12.27 3.27
CA MET A 125 3.37 13.17 2.22
C MET A 125 3.78 14.51 2.83
N ARG A 126 4.89 15.03 2.37
CA ARG A 126 5.44 16.31 2.82
C ARG A 126 5.01 17.49 1.95
#